data_ee52e92b9a4beb1d794db3ec139ed469
#
_entry.id   ee52e92b9a4beb1d794db3ec139ed469
#
_cell.length_a   1.000
_cell.length_b   1.000
_cell.length_c   1.000
_cell.angle_alpha   90.00
_cell.angle_beta   90.00
_cell.angle_gamma   90.00
#
_symmetry.space_group_name_H-M   'P 1'
#
loop_
_entity.id
_entity.type
_entity.pdbx_description
1 polymer ?
#
loop_
_entity_poly.entity_id
_entity_poly.type
_entity_poly.pdbx_seq_one_letter_code
_entity_poly.pdbx_strand_id
1 'polypeptide(L)'
;FMNKLHVILGMLHMKAYQQLENYIINTASNYQEEIGALLRKIHSPEVAGFFIGKISRAHEAGVELTIEETSLLPETDDAETTHVLISVLGNLIENAIDAIDGVEGHEIGLSFHHHDDQLHCIVSDDGPGIDPAIGARIFEHGFSTKGTGRGIGLALIRSHLEKLGGSIDFESEPGELTQFFVHLPYQAKSRTHD
;
A
#
# COMPACT_ATOMS: atom_id res chain seq x y z
N PHE A 1 -8.51 5.66 -19.09
CA PHE A 1 -7.65 6.27 -18.05
C PHE A 1 -7.28 7.72 -18.39
N MET A 2 -6.69 8.00 -19.55
CA MET A 2 -6.25 9.34 -19.98
C MET A 2 -7.35 10.41 -19.91
N ASN A 3 -8.58 10.10 -20.34
CA ASN A 3 -9.69 11.06 -20.33
C ASN A 3 -10.08 11.51 -18.91
N LYS A 4 -10.08 10.61 -17.94
CA LYS A 4 -10.36 10.95 -16.53
C LYS A 4 -9.31 11.89 -15.95
N LEU A 5 -8.03 11.64 -16.26
CA LEU A 5 -6.92 12.48 -15.80
C LEU A 5 -7.01 13.91 -16.38
N HIS A 6 -7.38 14.06 -17.64
CA HIS A 6 -7.57 15.37 -18.25
C HIS A 6 -8.73 16.17 -17.62
N VAL A 7 -9.82 15.49 -17.26
CA VAL A 7 -10.94 16.13 -16.56
C VAL A 7 -10.50 16.63 -15.17
N ILE A 8 -9.80 15.79 -14.42
CA ILE A 8 -9.23 16.13 -13.09
C ILE A 8 -8.30 17.34 -13.21
N LEU A 9 -7.37 17.31 -14.17
CA LEU A 9 -6.42 18.39 -14.41
C LEU A 9 -7.12 19.69 -14.80
N GLY A 10 -8.15 19.61 -15.65
CA GLY A 10 -8.96 20.77 -16.05
C GLY A 10 -9.67 21.41 -14.87
N MET A 11 -10.33 20.60 -14.01
CA MET A 11 -11.00 21.10 -12.80
C MET A 11 -10.01 21.71 -11.80
N LEU A 12 -8.81 21.12 -11.67
CA LEU A 12 -7.73 21.65 -10.82
C LEU A 12 -7.24 23.02 -11.32
N HIS A 13 -6.98 23.17 -12.63
CA HIS A 13 -6.58 24.43 -13.23
C HIS A 13 -7.65 25.52 -13.10
N MET A 14 -8.92 25.14 -13.18
CA MET A 14 -10.05 26.04 -12.95
C MET A 14 -10.29 26.34 -11.47
N LYS A 15 -9.53 25.75 -10.55
CA LYS A 15 -9.73 25.83 -9.09
C LYS A 15 -11.14 25.42 -8.65
N ALA A 16 -11.78 24.56 -9.42
CA ALA A 16 -13.13 24.06 -9.19
C ALA A 16 -13.10 22.89 -8.19
N TYR A 17 -12.56 23.12 -6.97
CA TYR A 17 -12.27 22.08 -5.99
C TYR A 17 -13.51 21.28 -5.56
N GLN A 18 -14.64 21.94 -5.36
CA GLN A 18 -15.87 21.25 -4.98
C GLN A 18 -16.39 20.32 -6.09
N GLN A 19 -16.27 20.75 -7.35
CA GLN A 19 -16.66 19.93 -8.50
C GLN A 19 -15.68 18.78 -8.71
N LEU A 20 -14.39 19.03 -8.47
CA LEU A 20 -13.34 18.01 -8.52
C LEU A 20 -13.58 16.95 -7.44
N GLU A 21 -13.85 17.37 -6.21
CA GLU A 21 -14.19 16.48 -5.10
C GLU A 21 -15.40 15.61 -5.46
N ASN A 22 -16.51 16.22 -5.89
CA ASN A 22 -17.71 15.50 -6.31
C ASN A 22 -17.46 14.53 -7.48
N TYR A 23 -16.61 14.93 -8.45
CA TYR A 23 -16.23 14.06 -9.56
C TYR A 23 -15.44 12.84 -9.10
N ILE A 24 -14.47 13.03 -8.20
CA ILE A 24 -13.67 11.95 -7.61
C ILE A 24 -14.58 11.04 -6.78
N ILE A 25 -15.40 11.60 -5.91
CA ILE A 25 -16.38 10.87 -5.08
C ILE A 25 -17.32 10.04 -5.96
N ASN A 26 -17.93 10.62 -6.99
CA ASN A 26 -18.84 9.90 -7.89
C ASN A 26 -18.13 8.83 -8.72
N THR A 27 -16.85 9.01 -9.02
CA THR A 27 -16.03 8.02 -9.73
C THR A 27 -15.62 6.87 -8.79
N ALA A 28 -15.52 7.15 -7.49
CA ALA A 28 -15.20 6.21 -6.42
C ALA A 28 -16.42 5.89 -5.53
N SER A 29 -17.64 6.13 -5.99
CA SER A 29 -18.87 6.19 -5.18
C SER A 29 -19.23 4.90 -4.43
N ASN A 30 -18.66 3.77 -4.81
CA ASN A 30 -18.86 2.51 -4.10
C ASN A 30 -17.97 2.37 -2.85
N TYR A 31 -17.02 3.30 -2.61
CA TYR A 31 -15.96 3.17 -1.59
C TYR A 31 -15.87 4.37 -0.63
N GLN A 32 -16.95 5.14 -0.47
CA GLN A 32 -16.93 6.36 0.34
C GLN A 32 -16.59 6.12 1.82
N GLU A 33 -17.11 5.04 2.39
CA GLU A 33 -16.84 4.70 3.79
C GLU A 33 -15.38 4.28 3.98
N GLU A 34 -14.85 3.47 3.07
CA GLU A 34 -13.46 3.02 3.07
C GLU A 34 -12.48 4.18 2.88
N ILE A 35 -12.75 5.07 1.91
CA ILE A 35 -11.95 6.29 1.71
C ILE A 35 -12.01 7.18 2.95
N GLY A 36 -13.17 7.34 3.56
CA GLY A 36 -13.33 8.12 4.79
C GLY A 36 -12.55 7.51 5.97
N ALA A 37 -12.55 6.18 6.11
CA ALA A 37 -11.75 5.48 7.11
C ALA A 37 -10.24 5.63 6.84
N LEU A 38 -9.83 5.50 5.58
CA LEU A 38 -8.45 5.71 5.13
C LEU A 38 -7.93 7.10 5.50
N LEU A 39 -8.67 8.16 5.15
CA LEU A 39 -8.25 9.56 5.37
C LEU A 39 -8.14 9.93 6.86
N ARG A 40 -8.81 9.20 7.74
CA ARG A 40 -8.64 9.38 9.19
C ARG A 40 -7.34 8.78 9.72
N LYS A 41 -6.78 7.78 9.03
CA LYS A 41 -5.63 6.99 9.46
C LYS A 41 -4.33 7.39 8.73
N ILE A 42 -4.44 7.86 7.49
CA ILE A 42 -3.31 8.23 6.65
C ILE A 42 -3.27 9.74 6.50
N HIS A 43 -2.31 10.38 7.15
CA HIS A 43 -2.21 11.84 7.18
C HIS A 43 -1.34 12.41 6.05
N SER A 44 -0.58 11.58 5.32
CA SER A 44 0.15 12.00 4.12
C SER A 44 -0.80 12.03 2.92
N PRO A 45 -1.04 13.19 2.27
CA PRO A 45 -1.92 13.28 1.10
C PRO A 45 -1.45 12.43 -0.07
N GLU A 46 -0.14 12.31 -0.27
CA GLU A 46 0.46 11.51 -1.35
C GLU A 46 0.20 10.02 -1.13
N VAL A 47 0.42 9.53 0.09
CA VAL A 47 0.16 8.13 0.46
C VAL A 47 -1.34 7.83 0.45
N ALA A 48 -2.19 8.76 0.91
CA ALA A 48 -3.64 8.60 0.85
C ALA A 48 -4.14 8.47 -0.61
N GLY A 49 -3.64 9.32 -1.50
CA GLY A 49 -3.94 9.22 -2.94
C GLY A 49 -3.52 7.89 -3.56
N PHE A 50 -2.34 7.39 -3.18
CA PHE A 50 -1.87 6.06 -3.57
C PHE A 50 -2.83 4.96 -3.10
N PHE A 51 -3.26 4.97 -1.83
CA PHE A 51 -4.17 3.95 -1.30
C PHE A 51 -5.56 3.99 -1.93
N ILE A 52 -6.11 5.15 -2.24
CA ILE A 52 -7.38 5.26 -2.99
C ILE A 52 -7.29 4.49 -4.31
N GLY A 53 -6.17 4.60 -5.02
CA GLY A 53 -5.91 3.81 -6.22
C GLY A 53 -5.81 2.30 -5.96
N LYS A 54 -5.21 1.90 -4.83
CA LYS A 54 -5.07 0.48 -4.46
C LYS A 54 -6.38 -0.15 -4.01
N ILE A 55 -7.22 0.57 -3.26
CA ILE A 55 -8.58 0.14 -2.92
C ILE A 55 -9.37 -0.15 -4.21
N SER A 56 -9.37 0.77 -5.18
CA SER A 56 -10.05 0.55 -6.46
C SER A 56 -9.53 -0.70 -7.19
N ARG A 57 -8.22 -0.90 -7.19
CA ARG A 57 -7.57 -2.07 -7.83
C ARG A 57 -7.92 -3.40 -7.14
N ALA A 58 -7.93 -3.41 -5.79
CA ALA A 58 -8.31 -4.58 -5.01
C ALA A 58 -9.77 -4.98 -5.30
N HIS A 59 -10.69 -4.03 -5.28
CA HIS A 59 -12.09 -4.26 -5.63
C HIS A 59 -12.29 -4.79 -7.06
N GLU A 60 -11.53 -4.28 -8.05
CA GLU A 60 -11.55 -4.82 -9.41
C GLU A 60 -11.12 -6.29 -9.46
N ALA A 61 -10.31 -6.73 -8.50
CA ALA A 61 -9.87 -8.12 -8.35
C ALA A 61 -10.78 -8.96 -7.43
N GLY A 62 -11.87 -8.38 -6.88
CA GLY A 62 -12.76 -9.06 -5.94
C GLY A 62 -12.18 -9.24 -4.53
N VAL A 63 -11.19 -8.43 -4.16
CA VAL A 63 -10.46 -8.47 -2.87
C VAL A 63 -10.82 -7.24 -2.05
N GLU A 64 -11.09 -7.42 -0.75
CA GLU A 64 -11.25 -6.33 0.20
C GLU A 64 -9.88 -5.86 0.71
N LEU A 65 -9.62 -4.54 0.71
CA LEU A 65 -8.41 -3.96 1.28
C LEU A 65 -8.80 -3.13 2.50
N THR A 66 -8.38 -3.60 3.68
CA THR A 66 -8.72 -2.98 4.97
C THR A 66 -7.52 -2.36 5.64
N ILE A 67 -7.76 -1.37 6.52
CA ILE A 67 -6.73 -0.78 7.38
C ILE A 67 -7.17 -0.96 8.84
N GLU A 68 -6.32 -1.58 9.64
CA GLU A 68 -6.55 -1.82 11.06
C GLU A 68 -7.01 -0.54 11.78
N GLU A 69 -7.96 -0.67 12.71
CA GLU A 69 -8.61 0.48 13.35
C GLU A 69 -7.64 1.35 14.14
N THR A 70 -6.65 0.76 14.78
CA THR A 70 -5.61 1.45 15.57
C THR A 70 -4.49 2.05 14.74
N SER A 71 -4.48 1.81 13.43
CA SER A 71 -3.44 2.27 12.52
C SER A 71 -3.40 3.79 12.40
N LEU A 72 -2.18 4.33 12.40
CA LEU A 72 -1.92 5.74 12.13
C LEU A 72 -0.62 5.90 11.35
N LEU A 73 -0.70 6.49 10.16
CA LEU A 73 0.45 6.90 9.38
C LEU A 73 0.53 8.43 9.38
N PRO A 74 1.43 9.04 10.16
CA PRO A 74 1.60 10.49 10.17
C PRO A 74 2.21 10.98 8.85
N GLU A 75 2.08 12.28 8.58
CA GLU A 75 2.80 12.92 7.48
C GLU A 75 4.30 13.02 7.82
N THR A 76 5.16 12.95 6.80
CA THR A 76 6.59 13.25 6.88
C THR A 76 6.96 14.26 5.81
N ASP A 77 7.97 15.10 6.07
CA ASP A 77 8.55 16.01 5.08
C ASP A 77 9.65 15.33 4.23
N ASP A 78 10.01 14.08 4.56
CA ASP A 78 11.00 13.31 3.82
C ASP A 78 10.38 12.64 2.59
N ALA A 79 10.61 13.24 1.43
CA ALA A 79 10.10 12.75 0.15
C ALA A 79 10.74 11.40 -0.25
N GLU A 80 11.98 11.11 0.14
CA GLU A 80 12.63 9.83 -0.17
C GLU A 80 11.97 8.71 0.61
N THR A 81 11.76 8.89 1.91
CA THR A 81 11.03 7.94 2.76
C THR A 81 9.61 7.71 2.25
N THR A 82 8.88 8.77 1.87
CA THR A 82 7.54 8.64 1.27
C THR A 82 7.55 7.82 -0.02
N HIS A 83 8.51 8.09 -0.92
CA HIS A 83 8.63 7.36 -2.19
C HIS A 83 8.95 5.88 -1.97
N VAL A 84 9.88 5.56 -1.07
CA VAL A 84 10.23 4.17 -0.73
C VAL A 84 9.02 3.47 -0.10
N LEU A 85 8.32 4.12 0.83
CA LEU A 85 7.12 3.56 1.46
C LEU A 85 6.04 3.20 0.43
N ILE A 86 5.72 4.12 -0.50
CA ILE A 86 4.78 3.87 -1.60
C ILE A 86 5.24 2.70 -2.48
N SER A 87 6.52 2.64 -2.81
CA SER A 87 7.09 1.54 -3.61
C SER A 87 6.97 0.19 -2.91
N VAL A 88 7.29 0.14 -1.61
CA VAL A 88 7.21 -1.06 -0.77
C VAL A 88 5.77 -1.54 -0.68
N LEU A 89 4.86 -0.69 -0.21
CA LEU A 89 3.45 -1.03 -0.05
C LEU A 89 2.80 -1.40 -1.39
N GLY A 90 3.17 -0.70 -2.47
CA GLY A 90 2.69 -1.01 -3.80
C GLY A 90 3.05 -2.42 -4.26
N ASN A 91 4.29 -2.83 -4.06
CA ASN A 91 4.74 -4.18 -4.40
C ASN A 91 4.07 -5.25 -3.52
N LEU A 92 3.96 -5.02 -2.22
CA LEU A 92 3.36 -5.99 -1.30
C LEU A 92 1.86 -6.18 -1.58
N ILE A 93 1.11 -5.09 -1.78
CA ILE A 93 -0.32 -5.15 -2.11
C ILE A 93 -0.54 -5.84 -3.46
N GLU A 94 0.24 -5.53 -4.50
CA GLU A 94 0.11 -6.22 -5.80
C GLU A 94 0.48 -7.71 -5.69
N ASN A 95 1.48 -8.05 -4.87
CA ASN A 95 1.81 -9.45 -4.63
C ASN A 95 0.68 -10.20 -3.94
N ALA A 96 0.00 -9.57 -2.98
CA ALA A 96 -1.15 -10.12 -2.29
C ALA A 96 -2.34 -10.28 -3.25
N ILE A 97 -2.71 -9.23 -4.01
CA ILE A 97 -3.76 -9.31 -5.04
C ILE A 97 -3.48 -10.44 -6.02
N ASP A 98 -2.26 -10.51 -6.53
CA ASP A 98 -1.84 -11.55 -7.47
C ASP A 98 -1.87 -12.98 -6.86
N ALA A 99 -1.67 -13.13 -5.55
CA ALA A 99 -1.71 -14.43 -4.88
C ALA A 99 -3.14 -14.93 -4.70
N ILE A 100 -4.09 -14.01 -4.54
CA ILE A 100 -5.51 -14.27 -4.29
C ILE A 100 -6.32 -14.35 -5.59
N ASP A 101 -5.73 -13.94 -6.75
CA ASP A 101 -6.44 -13.74 -8.02
C ASP A 101 -7.36 -14.91 -8.40
N GLY A 102 -8.63 -14.57 -8.67
CA GLY A 102 -9.67 -15.52 -9.12
C GLY A 102 -10.48 -16.18 -8.00
N VAL A 103 -10.29 -15.81 -6.73
CA VAL A 103 -11.09 -16.31 -5.60
C VAL A 103 -11.76 -15.13 -4.90
N GLU A 104 -13.10 -15.08 -4.86
CA GLU A 104 -13.85 -14.04 -4.18
C GLU A 104 -13.83 -14.22 -2.65
N GLY A 105 -13.94 -13.10 -1.92
CA GLY A 105 -14.11 -13.08 -0.47
C GLY A 105 -12.82 -13.10 0.33
N HIS A 106 -11.69 -12.80 -0.32
CA HIS A 106 -10.40 -12.64 0.34
C HIS A 106 -10.14 -11.20 0.79
N GLU A 107 -9.26 -11.05 1.78
CA GLU A 107 -8.93 -9.78 2.42
C GLU A 107 -7.42 -9.52 2.40
N ILE A 108 -7.05 -8.26 2.16
CA ILE A 108 -5.71 -7.73 2.38
C ILE A 108 -5.79 -6.74 3.54
N GLY A 109 -5.15 -7.07 4.67
CA GLY A 109 -5.07 -6.23 5.85
C GLY A 109 -3.80 -5.37 5.85
N LEU A 110 -3.94 -4.12 6.28
CA LEU A 110 -2.82 -3.18 6.46
C LEU A 110 -2.81 -2.67 7.89
N SER A 111 -1.63 -2.58 8.51
CA SER A 111 -1.47 -1.84 9.76
C SER A 111 -0.24 -0.93 9.74
N PHE A 112 -0.32 0.19 10.47
CA PHE A 112 0.71 1.22 10.56
C PHE A 112 0.86 1.68 12.00
N HIS A 113 2.05 1.51 12.57
CA HIS A 113 2.35 1.94 13.92
C HIS A 113 3.63 2.78 13.91
N HIS A 114 3.50 4.05 14.28
CA HIS A 114 4.62 4.97 14.40
C HIS A 114 4.98 5.19 15.87
N HIS A 115 6.23 4.89 16.22
CA HIS A 115 6.77 5.08 17.57
C HIS A 115 8.29 5.32 17.51
N ASP A 116 8.81 6.25 18.30
CA ASP A 116 10.25 6.55 18.43
C ASP A 116 10.97 6.75 17.09
N ASP A 117 10.39 7.56 16.19
CA ASP A 117 10.91 7.81 14.84
C ASP A 117 11.09 6.54 13.99
N GLN A 118 10.32 5.50 14.29
CA GLN A 118 10.22 4.27 13.51
C GLN A 118 8.79 4.05 13.04
N LEU A 119 8.63 3.62 11.81
CA LEU A 119 7.36 3.16 11.26
C LEU A 119 7.40 1.64 11.08
N HIS A 120 6.42 0.98 11.66
CA HIS A 120 6.16 -0.44 11.50
C HIS A 120 4.92 -0.60 10.64
N CYS A 121 5.05 -1.27 9.51
CA CYS A 121 3.93 -1.59 8.63
C CYS A 121 3.77 -3.09 8.55
N ILE A 122 2.54 -3.58 8.57
CA ILE A 122 2.22 -4.97 8.26
C ILE A 122 1.30 -4.98 7.06
N VAL A 123 1.61 -5.85 6.10
CA VAL A 123 0.73 -6.17 4.97
C VAL A 123 0.42 -7.66 5.09
N SER A 124 -0.84 -8.01 5.28
CA SER A 124 -1.30 -9.38 5.42
C SER A 124 -2.27 -9.75 4.31
N ASP A 125 -2.23 -10.98 3.85
CA ASP A 125 -3.22 -11.56 2.95
C ASP A 125 -3.61 -12.96 3.43
N ASP A 126 -4.87 -13.33 3.25
CA ASP A 126 -5.44 -14.65 3.53
C ASP A 126 -5.37 -15.58 2.31
N GLY A 127 -4.37 -15.37 1.47
CA GLY A 127 -4.13 -16.13 0.26
C GLY A 127 -3.53 -17.53 0.52
N PRO A 128 -2.99 -18.17 -0.53
CA PRO A 128 -2.50 -19.54 -0.44
C PRO A 128 -1.23 -19.72 0.40
N GLY A 129 -0.66 -18.62 0.91
CA GLY A 129 0.60 -18.64 1.62
C GLY A 129 1.81 -18.85 0.71
N ILE A 130 2.99 -18.92 1.32
CA ILE A 130 4.28 -19.12 0.64
C ILE A 130 4.81 -20.50 1.01
N ASP A 131 5.12 -21.33 0.02
CA ASP A 131 5.74 -22.64 0.24
C ASP A 131 7.07 -22.45 1.00
N PRO A 132 7.26 -23.13 2.15
CA PRO A 132 8.51 -23.06 2.91
C PRO A 132 9.77 -23.38 2.09
N ALA A 133 9.65 -24.22 1.06
CA ALA A 133 10.77 -24.59 0.20
C ALA A 133 11.32 -23.38 -0.60
N ILE A 134 10.52 -22.36 -0.82
CA ILE A 134 10.91 -21.15 -1.55
C ILE A 134 11.04 -19.92 -0.66
N GLY A 135 10.58 -19.98 0.59
CA GLY A 135 10.55 -18.83 1.50
C GLY A 135 11.89 -18.12 1.64
N ALA A 136 13.00 -18.87 1.78
CA ALA A 136 14.32 -18.30 1.88
C ALA A 136 14.77 -17.52 0.60
N ARG A 137 14.11 -17.75 -0.53
CA ARG A 137 14.49 -17.25 -1.85
C ARG A 137 13.64 -16.11 -2.36
N ILE A 138 12.52 -15.79 -1.71
CA ILE A 138 11.58 -14.77 -2.22
C ILE A 138 12.19 -13.38 -2.36
N PHE A 139 13.26 -13.10 -1.60
CA PHE A 139 14.03 -11.85 -1.70
C PHE A 139 15.26 -11.95 -2.61
N GLU A 140 15.50 -13.10 -3.26
CA GLU A 140 16.58 -13.22 -4.23
C GLU A 140 16.26 -12.45 -5.52
N HIS A 141 17.24 -11.74 -6.07
CA HIS A 141 17.07 -11.01 -7.32
C HIS A 141 16.73 -11.96 -8.48
N GLY A 142 15.63 -11.69 -9.17
CA GLY A 142 15.17 -12.50 -10.31
C GLY A 142 14.39 -13.75 -9.92
N PHE A 143 14.18 -14.02 -8.64
CA PHE A 143 13.33 -15.11 -8.20
C PHE A 143 11.83 -14.73 -8.36
N SER A 144 11.07 -15.57 -9.05
CA SER A 144 9.64 -15.42 -9.22
C SER A 144 8.98 -16.77 -9.48
N THR A 145 7.87 -17.03 -8.82
CA THR A 145 6.97 -18.16 -9.10
C THR A 145 6.01 -17.87 -10.26
N LYS A 146 5.93 -16.61 -10.71
CA LYS A 146 4.94 -16.11 -11.69
C LYS A 146 5.48 -16.00 -13.14
N GLY A 147 6.63 -16.62 -13.45
CA GLY A 147 7.21 -16.67 -14.80
C GLY A 147 8.42 -15.75 -15.04
N THR A 148 9.01 -15.88 -16.24
CA THR A 148 10.21 -15.15 -16.65
C THR A 148 9.94 -13.66 -16.86
N GLY A 149 10.82 -12.80 -16.31
CA GLY A 149 10.72 -11.33 -16.38
C GLY A 149 10.03 -10.68 -15.18
N ARG A 150 9.58 -11.46 -14.20
CA ARG A 150 9.10 -11.03 -12.87
C ARG A 150 10.14 -11.44 -11.81
N GLY A 151 9.99 -10.99 -10.55
CA GLY A 151 10.91 -11.38 -9.47
C GLY A 151 11.93 -10.30 -9.10
N ILE A 152 11.70 -9.06 -9.51
CA ILE A 152 12.54 -7.92 -9.13
C ILE A 152 11.93 -7.19 -7.92
N GLY A 153 10.62 -7.27 -7.71
CA GLY A 153 9.88 -6.47 -6.73
C GLY A 153 10.40 -6.62 -5.30
N LEU A 154 10.36 -7.81 -4.72
CA LEU A 154 10.76 -8.03 -3.31
C LEU A 154 12.25 -7.77 -3.07
N ALA A 155 13.12 -8.18 -3.98
CA ALA A 155 14.55 -7.88 -3.90
C ALA A 155 14.84 -6.37 -3.95
N LEU A 156 14.12 -5.64 -4.82
CA LEU A 156 14.27 -4.20 -4.98
C LEU A 156 13.80 -3.44 -3.73
N ILE A 157 12.60 -3.77 -3.20
CA ILE A 157 12.08 -3.10 -2.01
C ILE A 157 12.95 -3.38 -0.79
N ARG A 158 13.48 -4.60 -0.63
CA ARG A 158 14.46 -4.93 0.41
C ARG A 158 15.69 -4.02 0.31
N SER A 159 16.27 -3.90 -0.88
CA SER A 159 17.43 -3.03 -1.11
C SER A 159 17.13 -1.55 -0.84
N HIS A 160 15.92 -1.06 -1.18
CA HIS A 160 15.52 0.32 -0.88
C HIS A 160 15.35 0.55 0.61
N LEU A 161 14.72 -0.38 1.34
CA LEU A 161 14.60 -0.31 2.79
C LEU A 161 15.95 -0.30 3.49
N GLU A 162 16.86 -1.22 3.11
CA GLU A 162 18.21 -1.31 3.67
C GLU A 162 19.00 0.00 3.49
N LYS A 163 18.85 0.69 2.36
CA LYS A 163 19.49 2.00 2.12
C LYS A 163 19.00 3.09 3.08
N LEU A 164 17.75 3.03 3.52
CA LEU A 164 17.18 3.93 4.51
C LEU A 164 17.42 3.47 5.95
N GLY A 165 18.11 2.33 6.16
CA GLY A 165 18.29 1.74 7.49
C GLY A 165 17.08 0.96 7.98
N GLY A 166 16.16 0.60 7.08
CA GLY A 166 14.99 -0.22 7.36
C GLY A 166 15.20 -1.71 7.06
N SER A 167 14.16 -2.50 7.28
CA SER A 167 14.15 -3.95 7.00
C SER A 167 12.78 -4.43 6.55
N ILE A 168 12.76 -5.62 5.97
CA ILE A 168 11.54 -6.37 5.64
C ILE A 168 11.74 -7.84 6.00
N ASP A 169 10.76 -8.40 6.70
CA ASP A 169 10.65 -9.81 7.02
C ASP A 169 9.26 -10.32 6.66
N PHE A 170 9.05 -11.64 6.73
CA PHE A 170 7.74 -12.22 6.48
C PHE A 170 7.51 -13.47 7.32
N GLU A 171 6.24 -13.74 7.59
CA GLU A 171 5.73 -15.00 8.11
C GLU A 171 4.63 -15.50 7.19
N SER A 172 4.57 -16.80 6.95
CA SER A 172 3.54 -17.39 6.11
C SER A 172 3.23 -18.81 6.51
N GLU A 173 1.94 -19.11 6.57
CA GLU A 173 1.40 -20.45 6.79
C GLU A 173 0.71 -20.90 5.49
N PRO A 174 1.19 -21.99 4.84
CA PRO A 174 0.63 -22.46 3.59
C PRO A 174 -0.87 -22.75 3.69
N GLY A 175 -1.67 -22.12 2.84
CA GLY A 175 -3.13 -22.25 2.78
C GLY A 175 -3.90 -21.38 3.75
N GLU A 176 -3.25 -20.52 4.52
CA GLU A 176 -3.90 -19.71 5.56
C GLU A 176 -3.58 -18.22 5.47
N LEU A 177 -2.29 -17.86 5.55
CA LEU A 177 -1.91 -16.47 5.77
C LEU A 177 -0.50 -16.18 5.23
N THR A 178 -0.31 -14.97 4.69
CA THR A 178 1.01 -14.36 4.52
C THR A 178 1.02 -12.99 5.17
N GLN A 179 2.09 -12.68 5.92
CA GLN A 179 2.31 -11.38 6.55
C GLN A 179 3.72 -10.89 6.23
N PHE A 180 3.81 -9.67 5.72
CA PHE A 180 5.08 -8.97 5.56
C PHE A 180 5.20 -7.89 6.62
N PHE A 181 6.33 -7.88 7.33
CA PHE A 181 6.68 -6.91 8.36
C PHE A 181 7.73 -5.95 7.81
N VAL A 182 7.38 -4.68 7.72
CA VAL A 182 8.26 -3.63 7.22
C VAL A 182 8.60 -2.67 8.35
N HIS A 183 9.89 -2.41 8.53
CA HIS A 183 10.40 -1.44 9.49
C HIS A 183 11.24 -0.41 8.77
N LEU A 184 11.00 0.87 9.03
CA LEU A 184 11.84 1.92 8.47
C LEU A 184 11.92 3.12 9.42
N PRO A 185 13.09 3.83 9.46
CA PRO A 185 13.20 5.13 10.11
C PRO A 185 12.19 6.09 9.49
N TYR A 186 11.43 6.80 10.34
CA TYR A 186 10.32 7.64 9.89
C TYR A 186 10.13 8.82 10.84
N GLN A 187 10.55 9.99 10.42
CA GLN A 187 10.32 11.21 11.18
C GLN A 187 8.98 11.82 10.81
N ALA A 188 8.05 11.78 11.76
CA ALA A 188 6.77 12.43 11.59
C ALA A 188 6.95 13.95 11.57
N LYS A 189 6.24 14.62 10.68
CA LYS A 189 6.16 16.07 10.63
C LYS A 189 5.60 16.61 11.93
N SER A 190 6.31 17.53 12.56
CA SER A 190 5.84 18.22 13.75
C SER A 190 4.55 18.97 13.43
N ARG A 191 3.45 18.66 14.13
CA ARG A 191 2.23 19.47 14.04
C ARG A 191 2.52 20.83 14.67
N THR A 192 2.74 21.85 13.84
CA THR A 192 2.64 23.23 14.31
C THR A 192 1.19 23.46 14.70
N HIS A 193 0.92 23.63 15.99
CA HIS A 193 -0.35 24.15 16.47
C HIS A 193 -0.41 25.63 16.09
N ASP A 194 -1.13 25.93 14.99
CA ASP A 194 -1.67 27.27 14.73
C ASP A 194 -3.00 27.45 15.49
#